data_96abb5184d568e4f872df08800cecbf0
#
_entry.id   96abb5184d568e4f872df08800cecbf0
#
_cell.length_a   1.000
_cell.length_b   1.000
_cell.length_c   1.000
_cell.angle_alpha   90.00
_cell.angle_beta   90.00
_cell.angle_gamma   90.00
#
_symmetry.space_group_name_H-M   'P 1'
#
loop_
_entity.id
_entity.type
_entity.pdbx_description
1 polymer ?
#
loop_
_entity_poly.entity_id
_entity_poly.type
_entity_poly.pdbx_seq_one_letter_code
_entity_poly.pdbx_strand_id
1 'polypeptide(L)'
;MALAVCHRPADNAPSAFADDPPDEMNLDYATLDLLRQNHPAWRLLRSDHAALVASFLQRVFIAPNVRVMAQADLAEALEDELFALRDRFGAELFPKAALDYLNDWAANDKGWLRKFYAQGSDEPHFDLTPATEKAIAWLDTLAARSFVGTESRLLTLFELLKQ
;
A
#
# COMPACT_ATOMS: atom_id res chain seq x y z
N MET A 1 6.42 -41.61 -71.83
CA MET A 1 5.91 -42.06 -70.57
C MET A 1 6.92 -41.61 -69.49
N ALA A 2 6.72 -40.49 -68.90
CA ALA A 2 7.61 -39.92 -67.93
C ALA A 2 6.92 -39.82 -66.57
N LEU A 3 7.45 -40.50 -65.59
CA LEU A 3 7.05 -40.43 -64.18
C LEU A 3 7.66 -39.18 -63.53
N ALA A 4 6.84 -38.24 -63.18
CA ALA A 4 7.23 -37.08 -62.40
C ALA A 4 7.34 -37.46 -60.93
N VAL A 5 8.52 -37.36 -60.36
CA VAL A 5 8.80 -37.50 -58.94
C VAL A 5 8.54 -36.14 -58.28
N CYS A 6 7.48 -36.05 -57.51
CA CYS A 6 7.22 -34.89 -56.63
C CYS A 6 8.21 -34.90 -55.47
N HIS A 7 9.09 -33.90 -55.48
CA HIS A 7 9.93 -33.59 -54.34
C HIS A 7 9.16 -32.71 -53.35
N ARG A 8 8.95 -33.21 -52.15
CA ARG A 8 8.31 -32.50 -51.05
C ARG A 8 9.38 -31.77 -50.26
N PRO A 9 9.34 -30.46 -50.12
CA PRO A 9 10.24 -29.79 -49.19
C PRO A 9 9.78 -30.03 -47.77
N ALA A 10 10.74 -30.31 -46.91
CA ALA A 10 10.57 -30.50 -45.48
C ALA A 10 10.15 -29.16 -44.83
N ASP A 11 8.97 -29.16 -44.22
CA ASP A 11 8.57 -28.10 -43.33
C ASP A 11 9.43 -28.14 -42.07
N ASN A 12 10.40 -27.25 -42.06
CA ASN A 12 11.15 -26.91 -40.85
C ASN A 12 10.43 -25.73 -40.17
N ALA A 13 9.44 -26.03 -39.36
CA ALA A 13 8.86 -25.04 -38.47
C ALA A 13 9.81 -24.82 -37.29
N PRO A 14 10.35 -23.65 -37.06
CA PRO A 14 11.00 -23.34 -35.82
C PRO A 14 9.93 -23.20 -34.74
N SER A 15 9.92 -24.12 -33.82
CA SER A 15 9.18 -23.93 -32.54
C SER A 15 9.92 -22.87 -31.74
N ALA A 16 9.58 -21.64 -31.99
CA ALA A 16 9.94 -20.53 -31.14
C ALA A 16 8.87 -20.40 -30.01
N PHE A 17 8.90 -21.31 -29.07
CA PHE A 17 8.57 -20.92 -27.72
C PHE A 17 9.82 -20.24 -27.18
N ALA A 18 9.96 -18.95 -27.50
CA ALA A 18 10.80 -18.10 -26.74
C ALA A 18 10.19 -18.08 -25.33
N ASP A 19 10.93 -18.64 -24.35
CA ASP A 19 10.80 -18.25 -22.97
C ASP A 19 11.11 -16.75 -22.92
N ASP A 20 10.08 -15.93 -23.12
CA ASP A 20 10.13 -14.55 -22.69
C ASP A 20 10.29 -14.60 -21.16
N PRO A 21 11.34 -14.03 -20.61
CA PRO A 21 11.45 -13.91 -19.16
C PRO A 21 10.20 -13.19 -18.66
N PRO A 22 9.68 -13.56 -17.48
CA PRO A 22 8.51 -12.90 -16.92
C PRO A 22 8.77 -11.40 -16.99
N ASP A 23 7.84 -10.71 -17.62
CA ASP A 23 7.80 -9.29 -17.90
C ASP A 23 8.43 -8.53 -16.72
N GLU A 24 9.72 -8.17 -16.85
CA GLU A 24 10.34 -7.24 -15.93
C GLU A 24 9.50 -5.98 -16.07
N MET A 25 8.60 -5.73 -15.09
CA MET A 25 7.78 -4.54 -15.06
C MET A 25 8.71 -3.34 -15.16
N ASN A 26 8.93 -2.91 -16.39
CA ASN A 26 9.75 -1.76 -16.69
C ASN A 26 9.05 -0.55 -16.05
N LEU A 27 9.70 0.09 -15.08
CA LEU A 27 9.20 1.31 -14.44
C LEU A 27 9.38 2.50 -15.41
N ASP A 28 8.76 2.40 -16.57
CA ASP A 28 8.72 3.50 -17.53
C ASP A 28 7.71 4.58 -17.11
N TYR A 29 7.73 5.71 -17.79
CA TYR A 29 6.86 6.84 -17.50
C TYR A 29 5.37 6.45 -17.54
N ALA A 30 4.95 5.71 -18.57
CA ALA A 30 3.54 5.36 -18.75
C ALA A 30 3.03 4.44 -17.63
N THR A 31 3.81 3.44 -17.24
CA THR A 31 3.52 2.54 -16.11
C THR A 31 3.44 3.32 -14.80
N LEU A 32 4.40 4.20 -14.54
CA LEU A 32 4.40 5.01 -13.32
C LEU A 32 3.24 6.00 -13.28
N ASP A 33 2.86 6.60 -14.40
CA ASP A 33 1.71 7.52 -14.46
C ASP A 33 0.38 6.80 -14.23
N LEU A 34 0.22 5.58 -14.77
CA LEU A 34 -0.94 4.73 -14.48
C LEU A 34 -1.00 4.33 -12.99
N LEU A 35 0.11 3.95 -12.38
CA LEU A 35 0.19 3.65 -10.95
C LEU A 35 -0.17 4.90 -10.11
N ARG A 36 0.36 6.06 -10.47
CA ARG A 36 0.04 7.32 -9.80
C ARG A 36 -1.46 7.65 -9.83
N GLN A 37 -2.12 7.36 -10.92
CA GLN A 37 -3.55 7.64 -11.10
C GLN A 37 -4.43 6.60 -10.41
N ASN A 38 -4.06 5.32 -10.44
CA ASN A 38 -4.98 4.22 -10.13
C ASN A 38 -4.60 3.41 -8.89
N HIS A 39 -3.32 3.39 -8.49
CA HIS A 39 -2.89 2.50 -7.42
C HIS A 39 -3.22 3.08 -6.03
N PRO A 40 -3.94 2.33 -5.16
CA PRO A 40 -4.36 2.82 -3.84
C PRO A 40 -3.21 3.26 -2.93
N ALA A 41 -2.07 2.55 -2.96
CA ALA A 41 -0.89 2.93 -2.18
C ALA A 41 -0.35 4.31 -2.60
N TRP A 42 -0.28 4.59 -3.88
CA TRP A 42 0.18 5.89 -4.36
C TRP A 42 -0.81 7.00 -4.03
N ARG A 43 -2.12 6.72 -4.15
CA ARG A 43 -3.16 7.68 -3.72
C ARG A 43 -3.06 7.99 -2.25
N LEU A 44 -2.79 6.98 -1.39
CA LEU A 44 -2.59 7.19 0.04
C LEU A 44 -1.40 8.11 0.30
N LEU A 45 -0.24 7.80 -0.26
CA LEU A 45 1.00 8.55 -0.01
C LEU A 45 0.94 10.02 -0.47
N ARG A 46 0.14 10.33 -1.49
CA ARG A 46 -0.06 11.71 -1.96
C ARG A 46 -1.25 12.44 -1.32
N SER A 47 -2.02 11.77 -0.46
CA SER A 47 -3.19 12.34 0.20
C SER A 47 -2.77 13.34 1.29
N ASP A 48 -3.51 14.43 1.43
CA ASP A 48 -3.35 15.37 2.56
C ASP A 48 -3.60 14.70 3.92
N HIS A 49 -4.35 13.60 3.93
CA HIS A 49 -4.64 12.80 5.13
C HIS A 49 -3.69 11.61 5.32
N ALA A 50 -2.63 11.49 4.53
CA ALA A 50 -1.72 10.33 4.59
C ALA A 50 -1.18 10.07 5.99
N ALA A 51 -0.80 11.11 6.71
CA ALA A 51 -0.27 10.98 8.06
C ALA A 51 -1.31 10.40 9.03
N LEU A 52 -2.55 10.88 9.00
CA LEU A 52 -3.64 10.34 9.82
C LEU A 52 -3.92 8.88 9.47
N VAL A 53 -4.13 8.59 8.19
CA VAL A 53 -4.50 7.25 7.72
C VAL A 53 -3.41 6.24 8.07
N ALA A 54 -2.16 6.53 7.71
CA ALA A 54 -1.06 5.61 7.93
C ALA A 54 -0.78 5.37 9.41
N SER A 55 -0.74 6.41 10.24
CA SER A 55 -0.48 6.27 11.68
C SER A 55 -1.60 5.55 12.41
N PHE A 56 -2.85 5.86 12.10
CA PHE A 56 -4.01 5.23 12.70
C PHE A 56 -4.11 3.74 12.32
N LEU A 57 -4.04 3.43 11.03
CA LEU A 57 -4.15 2.05 10.55
C LEU A 57 -2.97 1.17 10.99
N GLN A 58 -1.77 1.73 11.05
CA GLN A 58 -0.60 1.05 11.61
C GLN A 58 -0.85 0.66 13.07
N ARG A 59 -1.38 1.57 13.87
CA ARG A 59 -1.62 1.36 15.29
C ARG A 59 -2.76 0.37 15.58
N VAL A 60 -3.84 0.37 14.79
CA VAL A 60 -5.03 -0.45 15.08
C VAL A 60 -5.01 -1.82 14.41
N PHE A 61 -4.33 -1.97 13.27
CA PHE A 61 -4.28 -3.23 12.54
C PHE A 61 -2.90 -3.90 12.58
N ILE A 62 -1.85 -3.16 12.24
CA ILE A 62 -0.51 -3.74 11.99
C ILE A 62 0.21 -4.03 13.31
N ALA A 63 0.34 -3.05 14.20
CA ALA A 63 1.04 -3.22 15.46
C ALA A 63 0.46 -4.33 16.35
N PRO A 64 -0.88 -4.43 16.55
CA PRO A 64 -1.49 -5.50 17.33
C PRO A 64 -1.73 -6.78 16.52
N ASN A 65 -1.38 -6.80 15.21
CA ASN A 65 -1.63 -7.91 14.27
C ASN A 65 -3.12 -8.32 14.19
N VAL A 66 -4.01 -7.32 14.19
CA VAL A 66 -5.46 -7.49 13.97
C VAL A 66 -5.73 -7.45 12.47
N ARG A 67 -6.46 -8.44 11.96
CA ARG A 67 -6.79 -8.51 10.53
C ARG A 67 -8.12 -7.87 10.19
N VAL A 68 -9.10 -8.01 11.07
CA VAL A 68 -10.48 -7.58 10.85
C VAL A 68 -10.99 -6.89 12.11
N MET A 69 -11.69 -5.79 11.94
CA MET A 69 -12.30 -5.03 13.04
C MET A 69 -13.76 -4.66 12.70
N ALA A 70 -14.65 -4.76 13.68
CA ALA A 70 -16.03 -4.32 13.55
C ALA A 70 -16.10 -2.79 13.35
N GLN A 71 -17.11 -2.33 12.64
CA GLN A 71 -17.26 -0.90 12.32
C GLN A 71 -17.37 -0.05 13.60
N ALA A 72 -18.11 -0.51 14.60
CA ALA A 72 -18.30 0.23 15.84
C ALA A 72 -16.97 0.45 16.56
N ASP A 73 -16.18 -0.63 16.74
CA ASP A 73 -14.89 -0.57 17.43
C ASP A 73 -13.89 0.32 16.68
N LEU A 74 -13.85 0.19 15.35
CA LEU A 74 -12.94 0.99 14.53
C LEU A 74 -13.33 2.47 14.52
N ALA A 75 -14.63 2.77 14.48
CA ALA A 75 -15.13 4.14 14.52
C ALA A 75 -14.86 4.80 15.89
N GLU A 76 -15.04 4.08 16.98
CA GLU A 76 -14.72 4.56 18.33
C GLU A 76 -13.22 4.86 18.46
N ALA A 77 -12.36 3.94 18.03
CA ALA A 77 -10.92 4.14 18.06
C ALA A 77 -10.47 5.35 17.21
N LEU A 78 -11.10 5.57 16.04
CA LEU A 78 -10.80 6.72 15.21
C LEU A 78 -11.33 8.03 15.83
N GLU A 79 -12.50 8.03 16.46
CA GLU A 79 -13.03 9.23 17.11
C GLU A 79 -12.10 9.69 18.25
N ASP A 80 -11.59 8.75 19.05
CA ASP A 80 -10.59 9.03 20.09
C ASP A 80 -9.32 9.65 19.52
N GLU A 81 -8.83 9.12 18.38
CA GLU A 81 -7.66 9.68 17.69
C GLU A 81 -7.93 11.09 17.16
N LEU A 82 -9.06 11.29 16.51
CA LEU A 82 -9.46 12.60 16.00
C LEU A 82 -9.60 13.63 17.12
N PHE A 83 -10.16 13.21 18.25
CA PHE A 83 -10.27 14.07 19.43
C PHE A 83 -8.88 14.49 19.95
N ALA A 84 -7.97 13.53 20.11
CA ALA A 84 -6.61 13.81 20.57
C ALA A 84 -5.82 14.72 19.59
N LEU A 85 -6.00 14.51 18.28
CA LEU A 85 -5.36 15.35 17.25
C LEU A 85 -5.93 16.77 17.24
N ARG A 86 -7.25 16.94 17.40
CA ARG A 86 -7.90 18.25 17.48
C ARG A 86 -7.48 19.02 18.73
N ASP A 87 -7.37 18.34 19.87
CA ASP A 87 -6.89 18.94 21.11
C ASP A 87 -5.44 19.44 20.97
N ARG A 88 -4.59 18.66 20.31
CA ARG A 88 -3.16 18.95 20.18
C ARG A 88 -2.81 19.95 19.07
N PHE A 89 -3.49 19.87 17.94
CA PHE A 89 -3.13 20.60 16.72
C PHE A 89 -4.16 21.62 16.23
N GLY A 90 -5.36 21.64 16.83
CA GLY A 90 -6.41 22.59 16.52
C GLY A 90 -7.76 21.93 16.20
N ALA A 91 -8.84 22.54 16.70
CA ALA A 91 -10.20 22.00 16.61
C ALA A 91 -10.74 21.82 15.18
N GLU A 92 -10.20 22.58 14.23
CA GLU A 92 -10.60 22.50 12.80
C GLU A 92 -9.93 21.37 12.02
N LEU A 93 -8.98 20.67 12.67
CA LEU A 93 -8.29 19.56 12.04
C LEU A 93 -9.24 18.35 11.90
N PHE A 94 -9.36 17.83 10.68
CA PHE A 94 -10.22 16.68 10.38
C PHE A 94 -11.68 16.83 10.87
N PRO A 95 -12.47 17.74 10.27
CA PRO A 95 -13.77 18.15 10.80
C PRO A 95 -14.90 17.11 10.72
N LYS A 96 -14.74 16.05 9.90
CA LYS A 96 -15.75 15.01 9.72
C LYS A 96 -15.80 14.06 10.93
N ALA A 97 -16.92 13.33 11.07
CA ALA A 97 -17.04 12.22 12.00
C ALA A 97 -16.17 11.01 11.56
N ALA A 98 -15.77 10.19 12.51
CA ALA A 98 -14.93 9.02 12.25
C ALA A 98 -15.53 8.09 11.20
N LEU A 99 -16.82 7.79 11.29
CA LEU A 99 -17.50 6.91 10.34
C LEU A 99 -17.47 7.43 8.90
N ASP A 100 -17.55 8.74 8.70
CA ASP A 100 -17.45 9.35 7.37
C ASP A 100 -16.05 9.16 6.78
N TYR A 101 -15.01 9.31 7.60
CA TYR A 101 -13.64 9.01 7.17
C TYR A 101 -13.45 7.54 6.81
N LEU A 102 -13.95 6.61 7.62
CA LEU A 102 -13.84 5.17 7.34
C LEU A 102 -14.55 4.78 6.05
N ASN A 103 -15.73 5.33 5.79
CA ASN A 103 -16.46 5.11 4.53
C ASN A 103 -15.69 5.72 3.34
N ASP A 104 -15.14 6.92 3.50
CA ASP A 104 -14.30 7.55 2.47
C ASP A 104 -13.07 6.70 2.15
N TRP A 105 -12.41 6.13 3.16
CA TRP A 105 -11.21 5.30 2.98
C TRP A 105 -11.52 3.94 2.34
N ALA A 106 -12.73 3.43 2.52
CA ALA A 106 -13.22 2.20 1.91
C ALA A 106 -13.87 2.43 0.53
N ALA A 107 -14.06 3.67 0.09
CA ALA A 107 -14.63 3.96 -1.20
C ALA A 107 -13.73 3.50 -2.35
N ASN A 108 -14.33 3.15 -3.50
CA ASN A 108 -13.62 2.58 -4.65
C ASN A 108 -12.53 3.49 -5.22
N ASP A 109 -12.69 4.81 -5.08
CA ASP A 109 -11.71 5.80 -5.53
C ASP A 109 -10.46 5.85 -4.64
N LYS A 110 -10.52 5.39 -3.40
CA LYS A 110 -9.40 5.31 -2.47
C LYS A 110 -8.89 3.88 -2.30
N GLY A 111 -9.77 2.95 -1.89
CA GLY A 111 -9.43 1.55 -1.75
C GLY A 111 -8.35 1.28 -0.68
N TRP A 112 -8.37 2.06 0.41
CA TRP A 112 -7.41 1.88 1.52
C TRP A 112 -7.89 0.88 2.54
N LEU A 113 -9.21 0.80 2.75
CA LEU A 113 -9.89 -0.20 3.55
C LEU A 113 -10.85 -0.99 2.66
N ARG A 114 -11.11 -2.23 3.04
CA ARG A 114 -12.20 -3.02 2.50
C ARG A 114 -13.29 -3.13 3.54
N LYS A 115 -14.52 -2.76 3.17
CA LYS A 115 -15.72 -2.91 3.99
C LYS A 115 -16.50 -4.13 3.54
N PHE A 116 -16.86 -5.01 4.47
CA PHE A 116 -17.61 -6.22 4.16
C PHE A 116 -18.47 -6.64 5.35
N TYR A 117 -19.42 -7.54 5.11
CA TYR A 117 -20.26 -8.15 6.14
C TYR A 117 -19.75 -9.57 6.39
N ALA A 118 -19.36 -9.86 7.64
CA ALA A 118 -18.98 -11.21 8.02
C ALA A 118 -20.21 -12.14 8.04
N GLN A 119 -19.98 -13.44 7.80
CA GLN A 119 -21.06 -14.41 7.79
C GLN A 119 -21.76 -14.44 9.16
N GLY A 120 -23.09 -14.20 9.18
CA GLY A 120 -23.88 -14.17 10.41
C GLY A 120 -23.81 -12.87 11.22
N SER A 121 -23.22 -11.83 10.66
CA SER A 121 -23.18 -10.49 11.27
C SER A 121 -23.93 -9.48 10.40
N ASP A 122 -24.80 -8.70 11.04
CA ASP A 122 -25.48 -7.56 10.41
C ASP A 122 -24.61 -6.29 10.48
N GLU A 123 -23.48 -6.35 11.21
CA GLU A 123 -22.56 -5.25 11.35
C GLU A 123 -21.45 -5.32 10.29
N PRO A 124 -21.14 -4.19 9.63
CA PRO A 124 -20.00 -4.13 8.73
C PRO A 124 -18.66 -4.30 9.47
N HIS A 125 -17.73 -4.92 8.79
CA HIS A 125 -16.36 -5.08 9.24
C HIS A 125 -15.41 -4.43 8.25
N PHE A 126 -14.23 -4.07 8.73
CA PHE A 126 -13.15 -3.49 7.92
C PHE A 126 -11.88 -4.32 8.04
N ASP A 127 -11.15 -4.41 6.95
CA ASP A 127 -9.76 -4.88 6.93
C ASP A 127 -8.89 -3.96 6.04
N LEU A 128 -7.58 -4.10 6.19
CA LEU A 128 -6.62 -3.41 5.34
C LEU A 128 -6.56 -4.02 3.96
N THR A 129 -6.46 -3.17 2.93
CA THR A 129 -6.10 -3.66 1.61
C THR A 129 -4.60 -3.93 1.54
N PRO A 130 -4.14 -4.90 0.72
CA PRO A 130 -2.70 -5.18 0.54
C PRO A 130 -1.90 -3.96 0.07
N ALA A 131 -2.52 -3.08 -0.69
CA ALA A 131 -1.91 -1.84 -1.14
C ALA A 131 -1.58 -0.89 0.03
N THR A 132 -2.49 -0.79 1.00
CA THR A 132 -2.31 0.03 2.21
C THR A 132 -1.23 -0.56 3.12
N GLU A 133 -1.22 -1.88 3.32
CA GLU A 133 -0.16 -2.55 4.08
C GLU A 133 1.23 -2.27 3.49
N LYS A 134 1.36 -2.36 2.16
CA LYS A 134 2.63 -2.06 1.46
C LYS A 134 3.04 -0.59 1.62
N ALA A 135 2.11 0.34 1.52
CA ALA A 135 2.39 1.76 1.70
C ALA A 135 2.89 2.06 3.11
N ILE A 136 2.23 1.52 4.14
CA ILE A 136 2.63 1.70 5.55
C ILE A 136 4.00 1.05 5.81
N ALA A 137 4.23 -0.18 5.33
CA ALA A 137 5.52 -0.85 5.45
C ALA A 137 6.66 -0.04 4.81
N TRP A 138 6.41 0.60 3.67
CA TRP A 138 7.40 1.48 3.05
C TRP A 138 7.68 2.72 3.90
N LEU A 139 6.65 3.35 4.48
CA LEU A 139 6.82 4.49 5.40
C LEU A 139 7.65 4.10 6.63
N ASP A 140 7.44 2.92 7.20
CA ASP A 140 8.26 2.38 8.29
C ASP A 140 9.73 2.29 7.90
N THR A 141 10.05 1.89 6.67
CA THR A 141 11.45 1.87 6.21
C THR A 141 12.09 3.25 6.14
N LEU A 142 11.31 4.29 5.85
CA LEU A 142 11.82 5.68 5.86
C LEU A 142 12.13 6.14 7.28
N ALA A 143 11.25 5.85 8.23
CA ALA A 143 11.45 6.20 9.63
C ALA A 143 12.67 5.48 10.22
N ALA A 144 12.82 4.17 9.96
CA ALA A 144 13.95 3.36 10.41
C ALA A 144 15.28 3.85 9.84
N ARG A 145 15.33 4.24 8.56
CA ARG A 145 16.56 4.75 7.93
C ARG A 145 17.04 6.07 8.52
N SER A 146 16.15 6.96 8.91
CA SER A 146 16.55 8.23 9.55
C SER A 146 17.21 8.00 10.91
N PHE A 147 16.78 6.99 11.67
CA PHE A 147 17.35 6.63 12.96
C PHE A 147 18.76 6.02 12.82
N VAL A 148 18.96 5.07 11.92
CA VAL A 148 20.28 4.45 11.65
C VAL A 148 21.31 5.48 11.16
N GLY A 149 20.89 6.44 10.33
CA GLY A 149 21.77 7.50 9.84
C GLY A 149 22.31 8.41 10.95
N THR A 150 21.55 8.62 12.02
CA THR A 150 21.96 9.47 13.15
C THR A 150 22.93 8.75 14.09
N GLU A 151 22.67 7.47 14.38
CA GLU A 151 23.57 6.66 15.22
C GLU A 151 24.93 6.41 14.57
N SER A 152 24.96 6.08 13.28
CA SER A 152 26.22 5.86 12.56
C SER A 152 27.09 7.11 12.53
N ARG A 153 26.50 8.29 12.42
CA ARG A 153 27.25 9.56 12.45
C ARG A 153 27.80 9.88 13.86
N LEU A 154 27.03 9.57 14.89
CA LEU A 154 27.45 9.75 16.27
C LEU A 154 28.61 8.80 16.64
N LEU A 155 28.56 7.54 16.26
CA LEU A 155 29.63 6.57 16.49
C LEU A 155 30.93 6.99 15.79
N THR A 156 30.86 7.48 14.56
CA THR A 156 32.03 7.99 13.82
C THR A 156 32.63 9.21 14.49
N LEU A 157 31.80 10.11 15.03
CA LEU A 157 32.29 11.27 15.78
C LEU A 157 32.99 10.87 17.10
N PHE A 158 32.44 9.89 17.83
CA PHE A 158 33.05 9.38 19.05
C PHE A 158 34.38 8.68 18.80
N GLU A 159 34.52 7.94 17.70
CA GLU A 159 35.78 7.32 17.29
C GLU A 159 36.86 8.37 16.96
N LEU A 160 36.49 9.45 16.28
CA LEU A 160 37.38 10.55 15.92
C LEU A 160 37.86 11.37 17.15
N LEU A 161 37.07 11.42 18.23
CA LEU A 161 37.38 12.13 19.45
C LEU A 161 38.28 11.31 20.40
N LYS A 162 38.51 10.03 20.14
CA LYS A 162 39.37 9.14 20.93
C LYS A 162 40.83 9.12 20.45
N GLN A 163 41.12 9.80 19.35
CA GLN A 163 42.50 9.96 18.86
C GLN A 163 43.12 11.27 19.37
#